data_71e653ce4bec1e31b2cf58f4ba493a66
#
_entry.id   71e653ce4bec1e31b2cf58f4ba493a66
#
_cell.length_a   1.000
_cell.length_b   1.000
_cell.length_c   1.000
_cell.angle_alpha   90.00
_cell.angle_beta   90.00
_cell.angle_gamma   90.00
#
_symmetry.space_group_name_H-M   'P 1'
#
loop_
_entity.id
_entity.type
_entity.pdbx_description
1 polymer ?
#
loop_
_entity_poly.entity_id
_entity_poly.type
_entity_poly.pdbx_seq_one_letter_code
_entity_poly.pdbx_strand_id
1 'polypeptide(L)'
;GMGQMNNWPDKYTRSYGSYWIASIRNLGNNAKANGSVMQKVNVLKKGWYKVSCDGFFSPGTGSGMKASLFANVDGITDGRSNVSAMLNVFGNEFTYDQTDLTKIYKKADAIAGTESPYVKAAKLFEEGKYNNSILVYVPADGAKLNVGIKVEDSYKPLDWTVFDNFQLKYCGDNDMILDEDQTSLGYLNQQGLLTTNAYTLILKRKLTPGQWASITLPVNLTAAQFKTAFGDQAKLSTFVGQDSNMKLRLKFKSVDLSNDNDVVLKANTLYIMKTTRAANVTTGSYTKNLQPHGSLTVQAPYYTINNVVPVNLTPSETFKEAPKASSTVNGTVQFCGSFVSKTGFIPAQSYVIGAKDGKWYYTNKALDVKGFRSWIEVNGSAPAKALSIFVDDEDVTRTVTGIEGIGVAADRNAVKTPVYNLQGQKVAENDSQLNTLPAGVYIVNNKKVFVK
;
A
#
# COMPACT_ATOMS: atom_id res chain seq x y z
N GLY A 1 10.31 -31.97 14.78
CA GLY A 1 10.14 -32.39 16.15
C GLY A 1 9.72 -31.22 17.04
N MET A 2 8.70 -31.38 17.86
CA MET A 2 8.30 -30.37 18.84
C MET A 2 9.40 -30.25 19.91
N GLY A 3 9.99 -29.06 20.05
CA GLY A 3 11.00 -28.76 21.03
C GLY A 3 10.42 -28.12 22.28
N GLN A 4 11.04 -28.30 23.39
CA GLN A 4 10.86 -27.74 24.73
C GLN A 4 9.42 -27.49 25.23
N MET A 5 9.03 -28.38 26.12
CA MET A 5 7.92 -28.14 27.06
C MET A 5 8.46 -27.44 28.32
N ASN A 6 8.03 -26.20 28.56
CA ASN A 6 8.33 -25.49 29.78
C ASN A 6 7.19 -25.69 30.79
N ASN A 7 7.50 -26.30 31.94
CA ASN A 7 6.62 -26.49 33.10
C ASN A 7 5.45 -27.52 32.94
N TRP A 8 5.62 -28.54 32.12
CA TRP A 8 4.58 -29.58 32.00
C TRP A 8 5.07 -30.92 32.54
N PRO A 9 4.28 -31.57 33.39
CA PRO A 9 4.73 -32.81 34.04
C PRO A 9 4.79 -34.00 33.08
N ASP A 10 4.10 -33.95 31.91
CA ASP A 10 4.05 -35.11 31.01
C ASP A 10 4.05 -34.75 29.53
N LYS A 11 4.79 -35.52 28.73
CA LYS A 11 4.84 -35.42 27.26
C LYS A 11 3.66 -36.18 26.66
N TYR A 12 2.75 -35.48 25.98
CA TYR A 12 1.62 -36.12 25.32
C TYR A 12 1.55 -35.83 23.83
N THR A 13 2.31 -36.58 23.05
CA THR A 13 2.01 -36.82 21.65
C THR A 13 1.55 -38.27 21.56
N ARG A 14 0.36 -38.55 21.02
CA ARG A 14 -0.15 -39.92 20.85
C ARG A 14 -0.53 -40.14 19.40
N SER A 15 -0.18 -41.33 18.90
CA SER A 15 -0.67 -41.86 17.63
C SER A 15 -1.94 -42.65 17.86
N TYR A 16 -2.96 -42.34 17.11
CA TYR A 16 -4.20 -43.14 17.06
C TYR A 16 -4.40 -43.61 15.63
N GLY A 17 -3.87 -44.81 15.32
CA GLY A 17 -3.83 -45.27 13.95
C GLY A 17 -2.93 -44.42 13.07
N SER A 18 -3.50 -43.78 12.04
CA SER A 18 -2.81 -42.79 11.17
C SER A 18 -2.82 -41.36 11.70
N TYR A 19 -3.48 -41.09 12.83
CA TYR A 19 -3.62 -39.75 13.38
C TYR A 19 -2.58 -39.47 14.46
N TRP A 20 -1.93 -38.33 14.38
CA TRP A 20 -1.04 -37.76 15.40
C TRP A 20 -1.63 -36.44 15.89
N ILE A 21 -1.89 -36.36 17.20
CA ILE A 21 -2.48 -35.17 17.80
C ILE A 21 -1.81 -34.89 19.14
N ALA A 22 -1.59 -33.61 19.45
CA ALA A 22 -1.07 -33.20 20.76
C ALA A 22 -2.22 -32.75 21.64
N SER A 23 -2.14 -33.08 22.94
CA SER A 23 -3.10 -32.56 23.89
C SER A 23 -2.48 -32.22 25.25
N ILE A 24 -3.16 -31.35 25.95
CA ILE A 24 -2.85 -30.91 27.28
C ILE A 24 -4.10 -31.01 28.10
N ARG A 25 -4.02 -31.71 29.24
CA ARG A 25 -5.18 -31.97 30.09
C ARG A 25 -4.82 -31.87 31.56
N ASN A 26 -5.72 -31.31 32.34
CA ASN A 26 -5.64 -31.32 33.78
C ASN A 26 -6.27 -32.64 34.29
N LEU A 27 -5.50 -33.49 34.97
CA LEU A 27 -5.89 -34.79 35.42
C LEU A 27 -6.53 -34.82 36.84
N GLY A 28 -6.75 -33.67 37.45
CA GLY A 28 -7.23 -33.58 38.81
C GLY A 28 -6.08 -33.55 39.84
N ASN A 29 -6.42 -33.68 41.14
CA ASN A 29 -5.48 -33.74 42.26
C ASN A 29 -4.59 -32.49 42.42
N ASN A 30 -5.15 -31.28 42.26
CA ASN A 30 -4.42 -29.99 42.34
C ASN A 30 -3.28 -29.81 41.31
N ALA A 31 -3.23 -30.64 40.30
CA ALA A 31 -2.30 -30.44 39.18
C ALA A 31 -2.67 -29.19 38.41
N LYS A 32 -1.68 -28.29 38.24
CA LYS A 32 -1.84 -27.12 37.39
C LYS A 32 -1.34 -27.46 35.98
N ALA A 33 -2.23 -27.44 34.98
CA ALA A 33 -1.84 -27.66 33.59
C ALA A 33 -1.46 -26.37 32.88
N ASN A 34 -1.00 -25.36 33.64
CA ASN A 34 -0.53 -24.09 33.11
C ASN A 34 0.89 -24.22 32.55
N GLY A 35 1.13 -23.61 31.42
CA GLY A 35 2.43 -23.61 30.76
C GLY A 35 2.33 -23.41 29.27
N SER A 36 3.43 -23.64 28.59
CA SER A 36 3.48 -23.55 27.13
C SER A 36 4.22 -24.72 26.50
N VAL A 37 3.73 -25.14 25.33
CA VAL A 37 4.45 -26.00 24.41
C VAL A 37 4.87 -25.15 23.24
N MET A 38 6.14 -25.12 22.91
CA MET A 38 6.65 -24.29 21.85
C MET A 38 7.73 -24.97 21.04
N GLN A 39 7.85 -24.53 19.79
CA GLN A 39 8.96 -24.83 18.91
C GLN A 39 9.70 -23.51 18.58
N LYS A 40 11.03 -23.56 18.67
CA LYS A 40 11.89 -22.48 18.20
C LYS A 40 12.28 -22.75 16.75
N VAL A 41 11.97 -21.80 15.88
CA VAL A 41 12.26 -21.85 14.45
C VAL A 41 13.26 -20.76 14.10
N ASN A 42 14.33 -21.11 13.39
CA ASN A 42 15.22 -20.13 12.78
C ASN A 42 14.59 -19.67 11.46
N VAL A 43 14.14 -18.43 11.40
CA VAL A 43 13.55 -17.89 10.17
C VAL A 43 14.62 -17.21 9.33
N LEU A 44 14.66 -17.54 8.05
CA LEU A 44 15.72 -17.08 7.15
C LEU A 44 15.56 -15.62 6.72
N LYS A 45 14.32 -15.13 6.67
CA LYS A 45 13.99 -13.80 6.14
C LYS A 45 13.24 -12.98 7.18
N LYS A 46 13.55 -11.69 7.26
CA LYS A 46 12.70 -10.70 7.93
C LYS A 46 11.35 -10.57 7.23
N GLY A 47 10.33 -10.15 7.94
CA GLY A 47 9.00 -9.89 7.38
C GLY A 47 7.87 -10.51 8.18
N TRP A 48 6.70 -10.51 7.59
CA TRP A 48 5.50 -11.06 8.21
C TRP A 48 5.41 -12.57 8.00
N TYR A 49 5.03 -13.26 9.06
CA TYR A 49 4.75 -14.69 9.05
C TYR A 49 3.34 -14.94 9.58
N LYS A 50 2.57 -15.76 8.86
CA LYS A 50 1.34 -16.35 9.36
C LYS A 50 1.69 -17.65 10.06
N VAL A 51 1.37 -17.73 11.35
CA VAL A 51 1.40 -18.95 12.14
C VAL A 51 -0.03 -19.46 12.24
N SER A 52 -0.27 -20.72 11.91
CA SER A 52 -1.59 -21.35 12.07
C SER A 52 -1.47 -22.71 12.67
N CYS A 53 -2.53 -23.16 13.32
CA CYS A 53 -2.71 -24.53 13.78
C CYS A 53 -4.21 -24.87 13.82
N ASP A 54 -4.49 -26.14 13.79
CA ASP A 54 -5.80 -26.65 14.15
C ASP A 54 -5.80 -26.90 15.67
N GLY A 55 -6.85 -26.46 16.37
CA GLY A 55 -6.90 -26.62 17.80
C GLY A 55 -8.09 -25.97 18.47
N PHE A 56 -8.46 -26.52 19.61
CA PHE A 56 -9.49 -25.98 20.49
C PHE A 56 -9.12 -26.20 21.95
N PHE A 57 -9.80 -25.49 22.84
CA PHE A 57 -9.77 -25.79 24.27
C PHE A 57 -11.20 -25.97 24.81
N SER A 58 -11.30 -26.78 25.85
CA SER A 58 -12.56 -27.08 26.53
C SER A 58 -12.36 -26.90 28.04
N PRO A 59 -12.85 -25.80 28.62
CA PRO A 59 -12.81 -25.60 30.06
C PRO A 59 -13.69 -26.58 30.79
N GLY A 60 -13.19 -27.19 31.86
CA GLY A 60 -14.01 -27.97 32.77
C GLY A 60 -15.06 -27.10 33.47
N THR A 61 -16.06 -27.71 34.08
CA THR A 61 -17.15 -27.01 34.75
C THR A 61 -16.62 -26.01 35.81
N GLY A 62 -16.96 -24.74 35.64
CA GLY A 62 -16.51 -23.63 36.51
C GLY A 62 -15.01 -23.34 36.42
N SER A 63 -14.36 -23.74 35.32
CA SER A 63 -12.97 -23.38 35.02
C SER A 63 -12.87 -22.03 34.34
N GLY A 64 -11.84 -21.23 34.71
CA GLY A 64 -11.42 -20.02 33.99
C GLY A 64 -10.35 -20.27 32.94
N MET A 65 -10.06 -21.52 32.59
CA MET A 65 -9.03 -21.92 31.65
C MET A 65 -9.07 -21.14 30.35
N LYS A 66 -7.90 -20.76 29.89
CA LYS A 66 -7.67 -20.15 28.57
C LYS A 66 -6.54 -20.89 27.87
N ALA A 67 -6.64 -21.05 26.55
CA ALA A 67 -5.54 -21.53 25.74
C ALA A 67 -5.37 -20.61 24.54
N SER A 68 -4.13 -20.30 24.19
CA SER A 68 -3.79 -19.34 23.14
C SER A 68 -2.72 -19.91 22.21
N LEU A 69 -2.89 -19.67 20.92
CA LEU A 69 -1.81 -19.73 19.95
C LEU A 69 -0.94 -18.49 20.15
N PHE A 70 0.37 -18.64 20.26
CA PHE A 70 1.29 -17.52 20.40
C PHE A 70 2.49 -17.61 19.46
N ALA A 71 3.06 -16.47 19.15
CA ALA A 71 4.34 -16.35 18.46
C ALA A 71 5.10 -15.15 19.01
N ASN A 72 6.39 -15.33 19.28
CA ASN A 72 7.27 -14.24 19.68
C ASN A 72 8.68 -14.40 19.11
N VAL A 73 9.32 -13.27 18.82
CA VAL A 73 10.71 -13.23 18.37
C VAL A 73 11.62 -13.04 19.58
N ASP A 74 12.66 -13.86 19.70
CA ASP A 74 13.60 -13.80 20.81
C ASP A 74 14.19 -12.39 20.98
N GLY A 75 14.08 -11.86 22.21
CA GLY A 75 14.64 -10.56 22.58
C GLY A 75 13.91 -9.33 22.04
N ILE A 76 12.77 -9.51 21.36
CA ILE A 76 11.96 -8.40 20.82
C ILE A 76 10.69 -8.23 21.65
N THR A 77 10.43 -7.00 22.10
CA THR A 77 9.24 -6.65 22.90
C THR A 77 8.16 -5.90 22.11
N ASP A 78 8.41 -5.56 20.83
CA ASP A 78 7.43 -4.93 19.95
C ASP A 78 6.18 -5.83 19.85
N GLY A 79 5.00 -5.23 20.04
CA GLY A 79 3.72 -5.94 19.99
C GLY A 79 3.43 -6.65 18.66
N ARG A 80 4.09 -6.25 17.56
CA ARG A 80 3.99 -6.96 16.28
C ARG A 80 4.82 -8.26 16.26
N SER A 81 5.87 -8.30 17.07
CA SER A 81 6.80 -9.42 17.18
C SER A 81 6.53 -10.31 18.41
N ASN A 82 5.49 -9.98 19.18
CA ASN A 82 5.05 -10.73 20.36
C ASN A 82 3.51 -10.74 20.37
N VAL A 83 2.94 -11.76 19.76
CA VAL A 83 1.51 -11.84 19.47
C VAL A 83 0.89 -13.12 20.02
N SER A 84 -0.37 -13.04 20.42
CA SER A 84 -1.17 -14.21 20.81
C SER A 84 -2.64 -13.98 20.52
N ALA A 85 -3.36 -15.08 20.26
CA ALA A 85 -4.82 -15.10 20.16
C ALA A 85 -5.36 -16.35 20.82
N MET A 86 -6.53 -16.24 21.48
CA MET A 86 -7.19 -17.40 22.05
C MET A 86 -7.51 -18.43 20.95
N LEU A 87 -7.31 -19.69 21.26
CA LEU A 87 -7.84 -20.78 20.45
C LEU A 87 -9.37 -20.76 20.45
N ASN A 88 -9.94 -21.42 19.46
CA ASN A 88 -11.37 -21.68 19.44
C ASN A 88 -11.78 -22.49 20.70
N VAL A 89 -12.96 -22.20 21.22
CA VAL A 89 -13.55 -23.01 22.29
C VAL A 89 -14.23 -24.22 21.67
N PHE A 90 -14.13 -25.39 22.32
CA PHE A 90 -14.79 -26.60 21.87
C PHE A 90 -16.32 -26.42 21.83
N GLY A 91 -16.93 -26.72 20.68
CA GLY A 91 -18.37 -26.55 20.42
C GLY A 91 -19.25 -27.70 20.87
N ASN A 92 -18.69 -28.71 21.56
CA ASN A 92 -19.38 -29.92 22.01
C ASN A 92 -19.90 -30.79 20.85
N GLU A 93 -19.18 -30.87 19.74
CA GLU A 93 -19.54 -31.71 18.59
C GLU A 93 -19.56 -33.20 18.89
N PHE A 94 -18.92 -33.61 19.98
CA PHE A 94 -19.01 -34.98 20.50
C PHE A 94 -18.95 -34.97 22.03
N THR A 95 -19.57 -35.97 22.62
CA THR A 95 -19.44 -36.23 24.06
C THR A 95 -18.28 -37.18 24.32
N TYR A 96 -17.58 -36.99 25.42
CA TYR A 96 -16.56 -37.91 25.92
C TYR A 96 -16.78 -38.16 27.40
N ASP A 97 -16.40 -39.38 27.86
CA ASP A 97 -16.52 -39.74 29.27
C ASP A 97 -15.57 -38.88 30.10
N GLN A 98 -16.16 -38.00 30.90
CA GLN A 98 -15.43 -37.10 31.75
C GLN A 98 -15.06 -37.69 33.10
N THR A 99 -15.62 -38.88 33.42
CA THR A 99 -15.47 -39.49 34.75
C THR A 99 -14.31 -40.46 34.82
N ASP A 100 -13.97 -41.13 33.73
CA ASP A 100 -12.88 -42.11 33.66
C ASP A 100 -11.71 -41.63 32.83
N LEU A 101 -10.87 -40.82 33.49
CA LEU A 101 -9.66 -40.23 32.88
C LEU A 101 -8.64 -41.28 32.45
N THR A 102 -8.70 -42.51 33.02
CA THR A 102 -7.76 -43.60 32.69
C THR A 102 -8.07 -44.20 31.33
N LYS A 103 -9.33 -44.22 30.88
CA LYS A 103 -9.75 -44.74 29.57
C LYS A 103 -9.23 -43.91 28.41
N ILE A 104 -8.95 -42.63 28.65
CA ILE A 104 -8.46 -41.71 27.60
C ILE A 104 -6.98 -41.98 27.27
N TYR A 105 -6.24 -42.62 28.17
CA TYR A 105 -4.80 -42.86 28.06
C TYR A 105 -4.37 -44.23 27.59
N LYS A 106 -5.26 -45.21 27.56
CA LYS A 106 -4.88 -46.55 27.16
C LYS A 106 -5.10 -46.79 25.67
N LYS A 107 -4.03 -47.10 24.97
CA LYS A 107 -4.02 -47.47 23.56
C LYS A 107 -4.92 -48.70 23.27
N ALA A 108 -5.17 -49.49 24.26
CA ALA A 108 -5.87 -50.76 24.15
C ALA A 108 -7.39 -50.68 24.33
N ASP A 109 -7.89 -49.61 24.90
CA ASP A 109 -9.30 -49.51 25.29
C ASP A 109 -10.11 -48.69 24.26
N ALA A 110 -9.88 -48.91 22.97
CA ALA A 110 -10.98 -48.75 22.04
C ALA A 110 -12.06 -49.77 22.49
N ILE A 111 -12.98 -49.36 23.34
CA ILE A 111 -14.20 -50.10 23.60
C ILE A 111 -14.76 -50.40 22.21
N ALA A 112 -14.91 -51.69 21.89
CA ALA A 112 -15.38 -52.12 20.58
C ALA A 112 -16.57 -51.26 20.14
N GLY A 113 -16.39 -50.45 19.08
CA GLY A 113 -17.41 -49.60 18.50
C GLY A 113 -17.39 -48.12 18.90
N THR A 114 -16.49 -47.62 19.78
CA THR A 114 -16.42 -46.20 20.10
C THR A 114 -15.07 -45.61 19.71
N GLU A 115 -15.09 -44.56 18.87
CA GLU A 115 -13.86 -43.83 18.53
C GLU A 115 -13.36 -43.01 19.74
N SER A 116 -12.05 -43.00 19.92
CA SER A 116 -11.40 -42.14 20.92
C SER A 116 -11.75 -40.66 20.68
N PRO A 117 -11.95 -39.85 21.74
CA PRO A 117 -12.12 -38.39 21.63
C PRO A 117 -11.02 -37.69 20.81
N TYR A 118 -9.80 -38.23 20.84
CA TYR A 118 -8.69 -37.69 20.04
C TYR A 118 -8.84 -37.97 18.55
N VAL A 119 -9.36 -39.15 18.17
CA VAL A 119 -9.68 -39.47 16.76
C VAL A 119 -10.83 -38.57 16.28
N LYS A 120 -11.84 -38.36 17.11
CA LYS A 120 -12.93 -37.41 16.79
C LYS A 120 -12.44 -36.00 16.60
N ALA A 121 -11.54 -35.50 17.47
CA ALA A 121 -10.92 -34.21 17.32
C ALA A 121 -10.08 -34.10 16.03
N ALA A 122 -9.27 -35.12 15.72
CA ALA A 122 -8.49 -35.15 14.48
C ALA A 122 -9.38 -35.11 13.23
N LYS A 123 -10.51 -35.81 13.22
CA LYS A 123 -11.48 -35.73 12.11
C LYS A 123 -12.08 -34.35 11.95
N LEU A 124 -12.41 -33.66 13.05
CA LEU A 124 -12.86 -32.26 12.99
C LEU A 124 -11.81 -31.33 12.38
N PHE A 125 -10.52 -31.57 12.65
CA PHE A 125 -9.44 -30.82 12.05
C PHE A 125 -9.30 -31.09 10.54
N GLU A 126 -9.42 -32.36 10.12
CA GLU A 126 -9.46 -32.75 8.70
C GLU A 126 -10.64 -32.12 7.94
N GLU A 127 -11.77 -31.91 8.62
CA GLU A 127 -12.93 -31.20 8.10
C GLU A 127 -12.71 -29.67 8.03
N GLY A 128 -11.54 -29.15 8.46
CA GLY A 128 -11.21 -27.73 8.47
C GLY A 128 -11.82 -26.96 9.62
N LYS A 129 -12.36 -27.62 10.66
CA LYS A 129 -12.83 -26.97 11.87
C LYS A 129 -11.67 -26.59 12.79
N TYR A 130 -11.90 -25.58 13.64
CA TYR A 130 -10.94 -25.14 14.65
C TYR A 130 -9.60 -24.65 14.12
N ASN A 131 -9.57 -24.11 12.91
CA ASN A 131 -8.38 -23.43 12.40
C ASN A 131 -8.16 -22.11 13.13
N ASN A 132 -6.95 -21.91 13.66
CA ASN A 132 -6.52 -20.71 14.35
C ASN A 132 -5.32 -20.12 13.62
N SER A 133 -5.21 -18.79 13.58
CA SER A 133 -4.04 -18.16 12.98
C SER A 133 -3.75 -16.79 13.58
N ILE A 134 -2.46 -16.44 13.61
CA ILE A 134 -1.93 -15.15 14.01
C ILE A 134 -0.89 -14.69 13.01
N LEU A 135 -0.65 -13.39 12.97
CA LEU A 135 0.43 -12.78 12.19
C LEU A 135 1.49 -12.24 13.13
N VAL A 136 2.75 -12.57 12.88
CA VAL A 136 3.91 -12.09 13.64
C VAL A 136 4.91 -11.45 12.69
N TYR A 137 5.47 -10.30 13.09
CA TYR A 137 6.54 -9.63 12.35
C TYR A 137 7.91 -10.04 12.89
N VAL A 138 8.79 -10.48 11.99
CA VAL A 138 10.19 -10.81 12.29
C VAL A 138 11.07 -9.69 11.74
N PRO A 139 11.76 -8.92 12.60
CA PRO A 139 12.44 -7.68 12.17
C PRO A 139 13.81 -7.91 11.51
N ALA A 140 14.40 -9.10 11.62
CA ALA A 140 15.73 -9.39 11.08
C ALA A 140 15.84 -10.78 10.47
N ASP A 141 16.69 -10.91 9.46
CA ASP A 141 17.06 -12.20 8.87
C ASP A 141 17.75 -13.08 9.92
N GLY A 142 17.48 -14.37 9.91
CA GLY A 142 18.07 -15.33 10.85
C GLY A 142 17.56 -15.25 12.29
N ALA A 143 16.52 -14.46 12.56
CA ALA A 143 15.94 -14.35 13.88
C ALA A 143 15.32 -15.68 14.36
N LYS A 144 15.22 -15.84 15.67
CA LYS A 144 14.60 -16.99 16.30
C LYS A 144 13.14 -16.66 16.63
N LEU A 145 12.22 -17.38 16.01
CA LEU A 145 10.78 -17.28 16.23
C LEU A 145 10.31 -18.45 17.07
N ASN A 146 9.70 -18.18 18.21
CA ASN A 146 9.03 -19.17 19.03
C ASN A 146 7.55 -19.19 18.65
N VAL A 147 7.02 -20.39 18.37
CA VAL A 147 5.60 -20.62 18.07
C VAL A 147 5.07 -21.74 18.94
N GLY A 148 3.85 -21.60 19.45
CA GLY A 148 3.32 -22.62 20.33
C GLY A 148 1.94 -22.33 20.88
N ILE A 149 1.53 -23.19 21.81
CA ILE A 149 0.31 -23.07 22.59
C ILE A 149 0.67 -22.73 24.03
N LYS A 150 -0.03 -21.78 24.61
CA LYS A 150 0.04 -21.39 26.03
C LYS A 150 -1.31 -21.69 26.68
N VAL A 151 -1.28 -22.34 27.86
CA VAL A 151 -2.45 -22.58 28.69
C VAL A 151 -2.31 -21.84 30.00
N GLU A 152 -3.36 -21.15 30.39
CA GLU A 152 -3.44 -20.33 31.63
C GLU A 152 -4.73 -20.65 32.38
N ASP A 153 -4.73 -20.41 33.68
CA ASP A 153 -5.90 -20.58 34.56
C ASP A 153 -6.54 -21.99 34.52
N SER A 154 -5.75 -23.01 34.20
CA SER A 154 -6.19 -24.41 34.23
C SER A 154 -6.01 -25.02 35.61
N TYR A 155 -7.07 -24.98 36.41
CA TYR A 155 -7.10 -25.45 37.80
C TYR A 155 -8.18 -26.48 38.09
N LYS A 156 -9.01 -26.80 37.10
CA LYS A 156 -10.11 -27.75 37.27
C LYS A 156 -9.81 -29.07 36.56
N PRO A 157 -10.25 -30.20 37.11
CA PRO A 157 -10.29 -31.47 36.37
C PRO A 157 -11.06 -31.24 35.07
N LEU A 158 -10.64 -31.91 33.98
CA LEU A 158 -11.27 -31.85 32.67
C LEU A 158 -10.97 -30.62 31.83
N ASP A 159 -10.18 -29.67 32.33
CA ASP A 159 -9.57 -28.67 31.47
C ASP A 159 -8.75 -29.36 30.38
N TRP A 160 -9.08 -29.12 29.11
CA TRP A 160 -8.50 -29.87 28.02
C TRP A 160 -8.21 -28.97 26.82
N THR A 161 -7.03 -29.10 26.23
CA THR A 161 -6.61 -28.44 25.00
C THR A 161 -6.09 -29.48 24.03
N VAL A 162 -6.51 -29.41 22.78
CA VAL A 162 -6.09 -30.30 21.69
C VAL A 162 -5.62 -29.43 20.53
N PHE A 163 -4.51 -29.81 19.91
CA PHE A 163 -3.95 -29.04 18.80
C PHE A 163 -3.07 -29.92 17.89
N ASP A 164 -2.97 -29.51 16.62
CA ASP A 164 -2.18 -30.17 15.59
C ASP A 164 -1.89 -29.23 14.42
N ASN A 165 -1.24 -29.74 13.38
CA ASN A 165 -1.06 -29.11 12.07
C ASN A 165 -0.51 -27.70 12.13
N PHE A 166 0.57 -27.49 12.90
CA PHE A 166 1.26 -26.18 12.91
C PHE A 166 1.86 -25.87 11.55
N GLN A 167 1.54 -24.69 11.04
CA GLN A 167 2.06 -24.19 9.79
C GLN A 167 2.68 -22.82 10.00
N LEU A 168 3.78 -22.56 9.32
CA LEU A 168 4.45 -21.27 9.26
C LEU A 168 4.57 -20.84 7.80
N LYS A 169 3.88 -19.77 7.44
CA LYS A 169 3.88 -19.22 6.08
C LYS A 169 4.49 -17.82 6.07
N TYR A 170 5.50 -17.60 5.25
CA TYR A 170 6.04 -16.27 4.99
C TYR A 170 5.04 -15.46 4.16
N CYS A 171 4.74 -14.23 4.61
CA CYS A 171 3.76 -13.33 4.00
C CYS A 171 4.38 -12.06 3.41
N GLY A 172 5.69 -11.99 3.31
CA GLY A 172 6.40 -10.86 2.71
C GLY A 172 7.05 -9.92 3.72
N ASP A 173 7.79 -8.94 3.18
CA ASP A 173 8.50 -7.94 3.97
C ASP A 173 7.56 -6.88 4.53
N ASN A 174 8.06 -6.07 5.48
CA ASN A 174 7.34 -4.91 6.01
C ASN A 174 7.43 -3.69 5.08
N ASP A 175 7.68 -3.91 3.79
CA ASP A 175 7.85 -2.86 2.80
C ASP A 175 6.93 -3.10 1.62
N MET A 176 6.44 -2.02 1.03
CA MET A 176 5.63 -2.03 -0.19
C MET A 176 6.28 -1.13 -1.23
N ILE A 177 6.56 -1.68 -2.40
CA ILE A 177 7.12 -0.91 -3.52
C ILE A 177 5.97 -0.46 -4.43
N LEU A 178 5.94 0.85 -4.73
CA LEU A 178 5.20 1.43 -5.84
C LEU A 178 6.21 2.01 -6.83
N ASP A 179 6.31 1.42 -8.02
CA ASP A 179 7.27 1.78 -9.05
C ASP A 179 6.56 2.33 -10.29
N GLU A 180 6.80 3.62 -10.62
CA GLU A 180 6.17 4.31 -11.75
C GLU A 180 6.53 3.75 -13.13
N ASP A 181 7.54 2.90 -13.22
CA ASP A 181 8.00 2.31 -14.48
C ASP A 181 7.35 0.94 -14.78
N GLN A 182 6.61 0.36 -13.84
CA GLN A 182 5.92 -0.92 -14.03
C GLN A 182 4.78 -0.78 -15.05
N THR A 183 4.68 -1.76 -15.94
CA THR A 183 3.68 -1.79 -17.02
C THR A 183 2.42 -2.58 -16.69
N SER A 184 2.42 -3.32 -15.57
CA SER A 184 1.29 -4.08 -15.04
C SER A 184 1.32 -4.06 -13.51
N LEU A 185 0.15 -4.13 -12.88
CA LEU A 185 0.00 -4.18 -11.41
C LEU A 185 0.24 -5.58 -10.81
N GLY A 186 0.53 -6.58 -11.62
CA GLY A 186 0.81 -7.94 -11.13
C GLY A 186 1.91 -8.00 -10.05
N TYR A 187 2.87 -7.10 -10.11
CA TYR A 187 3.93 -7.01 -9.10
C TYR A 187 3.43 -6.66 -7.69
N LEU A 188 2.28 -5.99 -7.53
CA LEU A 188 1.70 -5.73 -6.21
C LEU A 188 1.28 -7.02 -5.52
N ASN A 189 0.61 -7.91 -6.26
CA ASN A 189 0.18 -9.21 -5.73
C ASN A 189 1.37 -10.10 -5.36
N GLN A 190 2.47 -9.99 -6.11
CA GLN A 190 3.69 -10.76 -5.87
C GLN A 190 4.49 -10.27 -4.66
N GLN A 191 4.19 -9.11 -4.11
CA GLN A 191 4.88 -8.58 -2.92
C GLN A 191 4.45 -9.25 -1.60
N GLY A 192 3.39 -10.06 -1.59
CA GLY A 192 2.89 -10.72 -0.39
C GLY A 192 2.32 -9.74 0.65
N LEU A 193 1.73 -8.63 0.19
CA LEU A 193 1.17 -7.59 1.05
C LEU A 193 -0.17 -8.04 1.66
N LEU A 194 -0.43 -7.58 2.89
CA LEU A 194 -1.70 -7.79 3.59
C LEU A 194 -2.36 -6.43 3.83
N THR A 195 -3.62 -6.28 3.44
CA THR A 195 -4.35 -5.00 3.53
C THR A 195 -4.52 -4.49 4.97
N THR A 196 -4.41 -5.37 5.95
CA THR A 196 -4.54 -5.03 7.38
C THR A 196 -3.24 -4.56 8.02
N ASN A 197 -2.11 -4.68 7.32
CA ASN A 197 -0.80 -4.38 7.88
C ASN A 197 -0.31 -2.99 7.46
N ALA A 198 0.44 -2.36 8.35
CA ALA A 198 1.18 -1.14 8.03
C ALA A 198 2.54 -1.47 7.43
N TYR A 199 2.91 -0.78 6.36
CA TYR A 199 4.14 -0.96 5.60
C TYR A 199 4.94 0.34 5.51
N THR A 200 6.25 0.21 5.29
CA THR A 200 7.04 1.29 4.74
C THR A 200 6.83 1.31 3.22
N LEU A 201 6.19 2.36 2.72
CA LEU A 201 6.01 2.55 1.29
C LEU A 201 7.31 3.06 0.66
N ILE A 202 7.81 2.34 -0.33
CA ILE A 202 8.92 2.75 -1.22
C ILE A 202 8.27 3.25 -2.52
N LEU A 203 8.12 4.57 -2.63
CA LEU A 203 7.50 5.20 -3.80
C LEU A 203 8.56 5.70 -4.76
N LYS A 204 8.78 4.96 -5.85
CA LYS A 204 9.64 5.40 -6.95
C LYS A 204 8.89 6.40 -7.82
N ARG A 205 9.15 7.64 -7.56
CA ARG A 205 8.62 8.75 -8.33
C ARG A 205 9.53 9.96 -8.27
N LYS A 206 9.85 10.55 -9.43
CA LYS A 206 10.63 11.77 -9.50
C LYS A 206 9.70 12.98 -9.44
N LEU A 207 9.78 13.74 -8.35
CA LEU A 207 9.08 15.01 -8.14
C LEU A 207 10.13 16.11 -7.94
N THR A 208 9.89 17.27 -8.52
CA THR A 208 10.76 18.44 -8.36
C THR A 208 10.15 19.42 -7.38
N PRO A 209 10.85 19.76 -6.29
CA PRO A 209 10.34 20.73 -5.31
C PRO A 209 9.95 22.05 -5.96
N GLY A 210 8.82 22.62 -5.52
CA GLY A 210 8.29 23.87 -6.06
C GLY A 210 7.52 23.77 -7.37
N GLN A 211 7.46 22.58 -7.99
CA GLN A 211 6.75 22.36 -9.25
C GLN A 211 5.44 21.57 -9.03
N TRP A 212 4.43 21.88 -9.86
CA TRP A 212 3.22 21.08 -9.90
C TRP A 212 3.48 19.71 -10.57
N ALA A 213 2.84 18.69 -10.03
CA ALA A 213 2.83 17.34 -10.57
C ALA A 213 1.46 16.72 -10.31
N SER A 214 1.08 15.74 -11.11
CA SER A 214 -0.10 14.93 -10.80
C SER A 214 0.27 13.75 -9.93
N ILE A 215 -0.65 13.27 -9.07
CA ILE A 215 -0.44 12.08 -8.24
C ILE A 215 -1.72 11.29 -8.05
N THR A 216 -1.60 9.98 -8.08
CA THR A 216 -2.62 9.03 -7.66
C THR A 216 -1.94 7.79 -7.10
N LEU A 217 -2.40 7.27 -5.97
CA LEU A 217 -1.81 6.11 -5.31
C LEU A 217 -2.90 5.10 -4.93
N PRO A 218 -2.59 3.78 -4.86
CA PRO A 218 -3.53 2.76 -4.38
C PRO A 218 -3.54 2.66 -2.84
N VAL A 219 -3.11 3.70 -2.15
CA VAL A 219 -3.00 3.76 -0.69
C VAL A 219 -3.53 5.08 -0.17
N ASN A 220 -3.95 5.09 1.08
CA ASN A 220 -4.28 6.32 1.82
C ASN A 220 -3.02 6.89 2.48
N LEU A 221 -2.91 8.23 2.48
CA LEU A 221 -1.92 8.94 3.30
C LEU A 221 -2.63 9.95 4.20
N THR A 222 -2.23 9.99 5.46
CA THR A 222 -2.65 11.06 6.38
C THR A 222 -1.91 12.36 6.07
N ALA A 223 -2.39 13.48 6.60
CA ALA A 223 -1.71 14.77 6.43
C ALA A 223 -0.30 14.74 7.01
N ALA A 224 -0.08 14.08 8.14
CA ALA A 224 1.25 13.89 8.72
C ALA A 224 2.18 13.11 7.77
N GLN A 225 1.71 12.00 7.20
CA GLN A 225 2.48 11.20 6.23
C GLN A 225 2.78 11.99 4.96
N PHE A 226 1.79 12.72 4.44
CA PHE A 226 1.95 13.55 3.25
C PHE A 226 2.97 14.68 3.47
N LYS A 227 2.86 15.43 4.56
CA LYS A 227 3.81 16.51 4.91
C LYS A 227 5.22 15.96 5.16
N THR A 228 5.34 14.84 5.88
CA THR A 228 6.65 14.20 6.12
C THR A 228 7.34 13.80 4.82
N ALA A 229 6.59 13.24 3.87
CA ALA A 229 7.15 12.78 2.60
C ALA A 229 7.47 13.94 1.64
N PHE A 230 6.52 14.87 1.47
CA PHE A 230 6.55 15.84 0.38
C PHE A 230 6.86 17.27 0.86
N GLY A 231 6.96 17.50 2.16
CA GLY A 231 7.31 18.76 2.81
C GLY A 231 6.13 19.44 3.49
N ASP A 232 6.42 20.20 4.55
CA ASP A 232 5.40 20.81 5.41
C ASP A 232 4.55 21.88 4.68
N GLN A 233 5.10 22.49 3.63
CA GLN A 233 4.42 23.47 2.77
C GLN A 233 3.95 22.85 1.44
N ALA A 234 3.94 21.52 1.31
CA ALA A 234 3.43 20.86 0.13
C ALA A 234 1.92 21.14 -0.02
N LYS A 235 1.47 21.25 -1.27
CA LYS A 235 0.06 21.47 -1.62
C LYS A 235 -0.50 20.22 -2.27
N LEU A 236 -1.77 19.91 -1.99
CA LEU A 236 -2.54 18.84 -2.61
C LEU A 236 -3.89 19.40 -3.04
N SER A 237 -4.36 19.09 -4.25
CA SER A 237 -5.62 19.66 -4.75
C SER A 237 -6.38 18.65 -5.60
N THR A 238 -7.72 18.69 -5.48
CA THR A 238 -8.66 17.86 -6.22
C THR A 238 -9.27 18.61 -7.38
N PHE A 239 -9.63 17.90 -8.44
CA PHE A 239 -10.31 18.49 -9.60
C PHE A 239 -11.79 18.76 -9.29
N VAL A 240 -12.21 20.01 -9.45
CA VAL A 240 -13.59 20.43 -9.21
C VAL A 240 -14.41 20.48 -10.50
N GLY A 241 -13.77 20.71 -11.63
CA GLY A 241 -14.40 20.87 -12.92
C GLY A 241 -14.13 22.24 -13.55
N GLN A 242 -15.04 22.69 -14.40
CA GLN A 242 -14.97 23.99 -15.02
C GLN A 242 -15.67 25.05 -14.18
N ASP A 243 -15.13 26.26 -14.17
CA ASP A 243 -15.78 27.42 -13.53
C ASP A 243 -17.05 27.79 -14.33
N SER A 244 -18.20 27.82 -13.64
CA SER A 244 -19.49 28.19 -14.26
C SER A 244 -19.57 29.68 -14.65
N ASN A 245 -18.83 30.52 -13.96
CA ASN A 245 -18.91 31.99 -14.09
C ASN A 245 -17.83 32.58 -14.96
N MET A 246 -16.70 31.84 -15.15
CA MET A 246 -15.57 32.33 -15.92
C MET A 246 -15.24 31.34 -17.02
N LYS A 247 -15.56 31.73 -18.24
CA LYS A 247 -15.26 30.96 -19.45
C LYS A 247 -13.77 30.60 -19.47
N LEU A 248 -13.47 29.36 -19.83
CA LEU A 248 -12.11 28.84 -20.05
C LEU A 248 -11.28 28.53 -18.79
N ARG A 249 -11.89 28.33 -17.63
CA ARG A 249 -11.18 27.96 -16.39
C ARG A 249 -11.50 26.53 -15.95
N LEU A 250 -10.46 25.73 -15.78
CA LEU A 250 -10.52 24.45 -15.06
C LEU A 250 -10.07 24.67 -13.61
N LYS A 251 -10.87 24.25 -12.66
CA LYS A 251 -10.64 24.50 -11.23
C LYS A 251 -10.20 23.25 -10.49
N PHE A 252 -9.19 23.46 -9.66
CA PHE A 252 -8.81 22.56 -8.58
C PHE A 252 -9.05 23.27 -7.25
N LYS A 253 -9.42 22.49 -6.23
CA LYS A 253 -9.59 22.96 -4.86
C LYS A 253 -8.53 22.34 -3.97
N SER A 254 -7.87 23.15 -3.17
CA SER A 254 -6.92 22.69 -2.18
C SER A 254 -7.56 21.78 -1.15
N VAL A 255 -6.82 20.74 -0.78
CA VAL A 255 -7.16 19.83 0.33
C VAL A 255 -6.62 20.44 1.62
N ASP A 256 -7.44 20.47 2.66
CA ASP A 256 -7.00 20.89 3.98
C ASP A 256 -6.01 19.87 4.57
N LEU A 257 -4.84 20.33 4.96
CA LEU A 257 -3.76 19.54 5.55
C LEU A 257 -3.51 19.90 7.02
N SER A 258 -4.41 20.62 7.66
CA SER A 258 -4.23 21.16 9.01
C SER A 258 -4.25 20.10 10.11
N ASN A 259 -5.08 19.07 9.95
CA ASN A 259 -5.18 17.97 10.92
C ASN A 259 -4.33 16.78 10.48
N ASP A 260 -3.28 16.48 11.23
CA ASP A 260 -2.30 15.44 10.93
C ASP A 260 -2.87 14.02 10.79
N ASN A 261 -3.99 13.75 11.45
CA ASN A 261 -4.63 12.43 11.42
C ASN A 261 -5.61 12.24 10.27
N ASP A 262 -6.00 13.30 9.58
CA ASP A 262 -6.94 13.20 8.47
C ASP A 262 -6.31 12.52 7.26
N VAL A 263 -7.07 11.62 6.63
CA VAL A 263 -6.71 11.03 5.35
C VAL A 263 -6.92 12.07 4.25
N VAL A 264 -5.83 12.65 3.77
CA VAL A 264 -5.81 13.74 2.78
C VAL A 264 -5.59 13.24 1.36
N LEU A 265 -4.69 12.29 1.15
CA LEU A 265 -4.56 11.58 -0.12
C LEU A 265 -5.30 10.24 0.03
N LYS A 266 -6.43 10.15 -0.65
CA LYS A 266 -7.27 8.94 -0.64
C LYS A 266 -6.84 8.00 -1.75
N ALA A 267 -6.84 6.70 -1.47
CA ALA A 267 -6.55 5.68 -2.46
C ALA A 267 -7.46 5.81 -3.68
N ASN A 268 -6.91 5.55 -4.86
CA ASN A 268 -7.61 5.53 -6.15
C ASN A 268 -8.29 6.88 -6.48
N THR A 269 -7.77 7.97 -5.95
CA THR A 269 -8.25 9.33 -6.20
C THR A 269 -7.19 10.14 -6.94
N LEU A 270 -7.62 10.99 -7.85
CA LEU A 270 -6.76 11.80 -8.69
C LEU A 270 -6.51 13.15 -8.06
N TYR A 271 -5.24 13.54 -8.00
CA TYR A 271 -4.81 14.83 -7.44
C TYR A 271 -3.76 15.49 -8.32
N ILE A 272 -3.63 16.80 -8.15
CA ILE A 272 -2.40 17.52 -8.42
C ILE A 272 -1.75 17.91 -7.09
N MET A 273 -0.42 17.97 -7.08
CA MET A 273 0.35 18.32 -5.90
C MET A 273 1.53 19.20 -6.24
N LYS A 274 1.99 19.95 -5.25
CA LYS A 274 3.24 20.72 -5.34
C LYS A 274 4.08 20.35 -4.12
N THR A 275 5.13 19.56 -4.33
CA THR A 275 6.04 19.18 -3.25
C THR A 275 7.01 20.31 -2.92
N THR A 276 7.43 20.41 -1.66
CA THR A 276 8.52 21.30 -1.22
C THR A 276 9.76 20.52 -0.77
N ARG A 277 9.68 19.19 -0.78
CA ARG A 277 10.77 18.27 -0.41
C ARG A 277 11.07 17.29 -1.55
N ALA A 278 12.34 17.11 -1.87
CA ALA A 278 12.79 16.06 -2.77
C ALA A 278 12.65 14.67 -2.12
N ALA A 279 12.80 13.62 -2.90
CA ALA A 279 12.87 12.25 -2.40
C ALA A 279 13.93 12.12 -1.29
N ASN A 280 13.57 11.45 -0.20
CA ASN A 280 14.45 11.32 0.98
C ASN A 280 15.56 10.27 0.78
N VAL A 281 15.43 9.39 -0.22
CA VAL A 281 16.52 8.50 -0.65
C VAL A 281 16.96 8.91 -2.04
N THR A 282 18.21 9.39 -2.16
CA THR A 282 18.75 10.00 -3.38
C THR A 282 19.79 9.14 -4.08
N THR A 283 20.33 8.12 -3.41
CA THR A 283 21.37 7.23 -3.95
C THR A 283 21.09 5.78 -3.57
N GLY A 284 21.67 4.83 -4.32
CA GLY A 284 21.51 3.41 -4.09
C GLY A 284 20.23 2.82 -4.68
N SER A 285 19.92 1.61 -4.27
CA SER A 285 18.76 0.86 -4.71
C SER A 285 18.07 0.17 -3.55
N TYR A 286 16.79 -0.13 -3.71
CA TYR A 286 16.02 -0.97 -2.80
C TYR A 286 15.55 -2.22 -3.55
N THR A 287 15.78 -3.40 -2.98
CA THR A 287 15.37 -4.68 -3.56
C THR A 287 14.44 -5.43 -2.62
N LYS A 288 13.30 -5.86 -3.12
CA LYS A 288 12.34 -6.72 -2.43
C LYS A 288 12.20 -8.05 -3.16
N ASN A 289 12.19 -9.15 -2.40
CA ASN A 289 11.86 -10.46 -2.95
C ASN A 289 10.36 -10.58 -3.22
N LEU A 290 10.01 -11.12 -4.36
CA LEU A 290 8.63 -11.37 -4.77
C LEU A 290 8.21 -12.82 -4.53
N GLN A 291 6.93 -13.06 -4.43
CA GLN A 291 6.35 -14.38 -4.25
C GLN A 291 5.73 -14.88 -5.57
N PRO A 292 5.89 -16.14 -5.96
CA PRO A 292 6.64 -17.20 -5.26
C PRO A 292 8.16 -17.08 -5.45
N HIS A 293 8.63 -16.41 -6.51
CA HIS A 293 10.04 -16.25 -6.83
C HIS A 293 10.30 -14.93 -7.56
N GLY A 294 11.56 -14.50 -7.56
CA GLY A 294 11.99 -13.27 -8.21
C GLY A 294 12.24 -12.12 -7.24
N SER A 295 12.60 -10.98 -7.79
CA SER A 295 12.81 -9.75 -7.02
C SER A 295 12.41 -8.52 -7.82
N LEU A 296 12.06 -7.46 -7.09
CA LEU A 296 11.82 -6.13 -7.65
C LEU A 296 12.86 -5.17 -7.07
N THR A 297 13.63 -4.53 -7.93
CA THR A 297 14.63 -3.54 -7.55
C THR A 297 14.26 -2.18 -8.10
N VAL A 298 14.20 -1.18 -7.23
CA VAL A 298 14.03 0.22 -7.61
C VAL A 298 15.30 1.01 -7.32
N GLN A 299 15.69 1.83 -8.27
CA GLN A 299 16.84 2.74 -8.14
C GLN A 299 16.37 4.07 -7.55
N ALA A 300 17.21 4.70 -6.74
CA ALA A 300 16.97 6.05 -6.27
C ALA A 300 16.93 7.05 -7.46
N PRO A 301 16.22 8.19 -7.34
CA PRO A 301 15.55 8.65 -6.13
C PRO A 301 14.18 8.01 -5.90
N TYR A 302 13.84 7.76 -4.64
CA TYR A 302 12.51 7.31 -4.20
C TYR A 302 12.15 7.89 -2.82
N TYR A 303 10.86 7.94 -2.53
CA TYR A 303 10.34 8.34 -1.22
C TYR A 303 10.13 7.11 -0.34
N THR A 304 10.42 7.23 0.96
CA THR A 304 10.02 6.26 1.98
C THR A 304 8.97 6.88 2.89
N ILE A 305 7.82 6.25 3.02
CA ILE A 305 6.69 6.72 3.83
C ILE A 305 6.28 5.62 4.79
N ASN A 306 6.40 5.87 6.09
CA ASN A 306 6.15 4.86 7.11
C ASN A 306 4.66 4.71 7.44
N ASN A 307 4.29 3.55 7.98
CA ASN A 307 2.97 3.23 8.51
C ASN A 307 1.83 3.36 7.48
N VAL A 308 2.10 3.08 6.22
CA VAL A 308 1.10 3.10 5.15
C VAL A 308 0.35 1.77 5.11
N VAL A 309 -0.98 1.81 5.12
CA VAL A 309 -1.82 0.60 5.00
C VAL A 309 -2.41 0.57 3.60
N PRO A 310 -2.22 -0.50 2.81
CA PRO A 310 -2.85 -0.66 1.51
C PRO A 310 -4.36 -0.74 1.65
N VAL A 311 -5.08 -0.07 0.78
CA VAL A 311 -6.56 -0.10 0.76
C VAL A 311 -7.08 -1.14 -0.22
N ASN A 312 -6.44 -1.21 -1.40
CA ASN A 312 -6.79 -2.16 -2.45
C ASN A 312 -5.51 -2.61 -3.16
N LEU A 313 -5.23 -3.90 -3.13
CA LEU A 313 -4.06 -4.50 -3.78
C LEU A 313 -4.31 -4.93 -5.23
N THR A 314 -5.55 -4.81 -5.70
CA THR A 314 -5.95 -5.12 -7.08
C THR A 314 -6.75 -3.97 -7.71
N PRO A 315 -6.23 -2.73 -7.70
CA PRO A 315 -6.91 -1.63 -8.37
C PRO A 315 -6.91 -1.85 -9.90
N SER A 316 -7.82 -1.18 -10.60
CA SER A 316 -7.72 -1.09 -12.06
C SER A 316 -6.45 -0.34 -12.44
N GLU A 317 -5.74 -0.80 -13.47
CA GLU A 317 -4.49 -0.16 -13.92
C GLU A 317 -4.69 1.30 -14.35
N THR A 318 -5.85 1.58 -14.93
CA THR A 318 -6.24 2.93 -15.36
C THR A 318 -7.66 3.21 -14.91
N PHE A 319 -7.97 4.47 -14.67
CA PHE A 319 -9.31 4.87 -14.27
C PHE A 319 -9.58 6.33 -14.64
N LYS A 320 -10.87 6.68 -14.68
CA LYS A 320 -11.36 8.01 -15.02
C LYS A 320 -12.40 8.43 -13.98
N GLU A 321 -12.35 9.68 -13.55
CA GLU A 321 -13.45 10.25 -12.80
C GLU A 321 -14.68 10.44 -13.69
N ALA A 322 -15.84 10.62 -13.08
CA ALA A 322 -17.04 10.94 -13.83
C ALA A 322 -16.81 12.19 -14.71
N PRO A 323 -17.21 12.18 -16.00
CA PRO A 323 -17.07 13.34 -16.85
C PRO A 323 -17.84 14.55 -16.29
N LYS A 324 -17.20 15.72 -16.34
CA LYS A 324 -17.83 16.98 -15.93
C LYS A 324 -18.21 17.80 -17.16
N ALA A 325 -19.42 18.27 -17.22
CA ALA A 325 -19.90 19.11 -18.32
C ALA A 325 -19.06 20.40 -18.37
N SER A 326 -18.80 20.87 -19.60
CA SER A 326 -18.11 22.12 -19.84
C SER A 326 -19.05 23.09 -20.56
N SER A 327 -19.18 24.30 -20.05
CA SER A 327 -20.00 25.36 -20.66
C SER A 327 -19.31 26.06 -21.84
N THR A 328 -18.00 25.88 -22.01
CA THR A 328 -17.19 26.56 -23.03
C THR A 328 -16.69 25.68 -24.15
N VAL A 329 -16.70 24.38 -23.93
CA VAL A 329 -16.44 23.37 -24.94
C VAL A 329 -17.73 22.60 -25.14
N ASN A 330 -18.09 22.36 -26.38
CA ASN A 330 -19.22 21.52 -26.69
C ASN A 330 -18.84 20.06 -26.40
N GLY A 331 -18.87 19.70 -25.08
CA GLY A 331 -18.40 18.41 -24.61
C GLY A 331 -18.20 18.34 -23.10
N THR A 332 -17.29 17.47 -22.69
CA THR A 332 -16.98 17.19 -21.28
C THR A 332 -15.48 17.25 -21.03
N VAL A 333 -15.10 17.58 -19.80
CA VAL A 333 -13.74 17.43 -19.29
C VAL A 333 -13.70 16.27 -18.30
N GLN A 334 -12.66 15.45 -18.39
CA GLN A 334 -12.53 14.26 -17.59
C GLN A 334 -11.12 14.14 -17.01
N PHE A 335 -11.03 13.98 -15.68
CA PHE A 335 -9.76 13.72 -15.02
C PHE A 335 -9.50 12.22 -15.04
N CYS A 336 -8.33 11.83 -15.54
CA CYS A 336 -7.95 10.45 -15.83
C CYS A 336 -6.63 10.12 -15.14
N GLY A 337 -6.39 8.86 -14.83
CA GLY A 337 -5.18 8.41 -14.16
C GLY A 337 -4.72 7.01 -14.55
N SER A 338 -3.44 6.74 -14.27
CA SER A 338 -2.85 5.42 -14.44
C SER A 338 -1.93 5.09 -13.26
N PHE A 339 -1.99 3.85 -12.78
CA PHE A 339 -1.04 3.30 -11.81
C PHE A 339 0.16 2.63 -12.46
N VAL A 340 0.13 2.47 -13.78
CA VAL A 340 1.19 1.78 -14.55
C VAL A 340 1.67 2.64 -15.70
N SER A 341 2.85 2.31 -16.20
CA SER A 341 3.42 2.92 -17.40
C SER A 341 2.75 2.35 -18.65
N LYS A 342 2.31 3.23 -19.56
CA LYS A 342 1.72 2.85 -20.85
C LYS A 342 2.20 3.78 -21.96
N THR A 343 2.53 3.19 -23.11
CA THR A 343 2.97 3.93 -24.31
C THR A 343 1.78 4.41 -25.10
N GLY A 344 1.82 5.68 -25.57
CA GLY A 344 0.79 6.26 -26.43
C GLY A 344 -0.61 6.34 -25.79
N PHE A 345 -0.71 6.31 -24.47
CA PHE A 345 -1.96 6.11 -23.76
C PHE A 345 -2.77 7.38 -23.50
N ILE A 346 -2.09 8.51 -23.26
CA ILE A 346 -2.78 9.80 -23.13
C ILE A 346 -3.18 10.26 -24.53
N PRO A 347 -4.48 10.44 -24.81
CA PRO A 347 -4.91 10.85 -26.14
C PRO A 347 -4.44 12.27 -26.49
N ALA A 348 -4.33 12.55 -27.78
CA ALA A 348 -4.22 13.92 -28.25
C ALA A 348 -5.39 14.76 -27.70
N GLN A 349 -5.19 16.08 -27.62
CA GLN A 349 -6.18 17.02 -27.09
C GLN A 349 -6.42 16.86 -25.57
N SER A 350 -5.40 16.41 -24.84
CA SER A 350 -5.38 16.32 -23.38
C SER A 350 -4.54 17.42 -22.73
N TYR A 351 -4.80 17.70 -21.46
CA TYR A 351 -3.93 18.54 -20.61
C TYR A 351 -3.07 17.67 -19.69
N VAL A 352 -1.77 17.91 -19.72
CA VAL A 352 -0.77 17.20 -18.91
C VAL A 352 0.11 18.18 -18.17
N ILE A 353 0.67 17.76 -17.02
CA ILE A 353 1.69 18.52 -16.33
C ILE A 353 3.06 18.01 -16.76
N GLY A 354 3.90 18.91 -17.29
CA GLY A 354 5.26 18.61 -17.71
C GLY A 354 6.14 18.22 -16.52
N ALA A 355 6.78 17.05 -16.60
CA ALA A 355 7.62 16.53 -15.53
C ALA A 355 8.90 17.38 -15.30
N LYS A 356 9.30 18.18 -16.28
CA LYS A 356 10.53 18.98 -16.24
C LYS A 356 10.36 20.31 -15.52
N ASP A 357 9.20 20.93 -15.65
CA ASP A 357 8.98 22.32 -15.22
C ASP A 357 7.66 22.54 -14.44
N GLY A 358 6.83 21.51 -14.30
CA GLY A 358 5.56 21.57 -13.59
C GLY A 358 4.49 22.45 -14.24
N LYS A 359 4.65 22.76 -15.53
CA LYS A 359 3.69 23.56 -16.28
C LYS A 359 2.65 22.68 -16.95
N TRP A 360 1.49 23.26 -17.21
CA TRP A 360 0.44 22.61 -17.99
C TRP A 360 0.68 22.73 -19.48
N TYR A 361 0.49 21.61 -20.17
CA TYR A 361 0.63 21.51 -21.63
C TYR A 361 -0.62 20.92 -22.23
N TYR A 362 -1.04 21.47 -23.37
CA TYR A 362 -2.05 20.88 -24.21
C TYR A 362 -1.38 20.02 -25.28
N THR A 363 -1.83 18.76 -25.43
CA THR A 363 -1.19 17.80 -26.34
C THR A 363 -1.88 17.82 -27.70
N ASN A 364 -1.12 17.80 -28.78
CA ASN A 364 -1.62 17.65 -30.15
C ASN A 364 -1.42 16.22 -30.72
N LYS A 365 -0.77 15.36 -29.95
CA LYS A 365 -0.55 13.94 -30.26
C LYS A 365 -0.67 13.10 -29.00
N ALA A 366 -0.82 11.78 -29.16
CA ALA A 366 -0.80 10.85 -28.05
C ALA A 366 0.56 10.86 -27.34
N LEU A 367 0.55 10.71 -26.01
CA LEU A 367 1.74 10.69 -25.15
C LEU A 367 1.79 9.42 -24.32
N ASP A 368 3.01 9.06 -23.94
CA ASP A 368 3.27 8.03 -22.94
C ASP A 368 2.89 8.54 -21.56
N VAL A 369 2.47 7.65 -20.69
CA VAL A 369 2.26 7.93 -19.27
C VAL A 369 3.08 6.96 -18.43
N LYS A 370 3.72 7.47 -17.39
CA LYS A 370 4.27 6.65 -16.30
C LYS A 370 3.22 6.40 -15.23
N GLY A 371 3.45 5.41 -14.37
CA GLY A 371 2.55 5.10 -13.26
C GLY A 371 2.36 6.27 -12.29
N PHE A 372 1.25 6.23 -11.57
CA PHE A 372 0.85 7.18 -10.52
C PHE A 372 0.65 8.61 -11.00
N ARG A 373 0.25 8.77 -12.27
CA ARG A 373 0.03 10.07 -12.92
C ARG A 373 -1.40 10.24 -13.33
N SER A 374 -1.80 11.52 -13.50
CA SER A 374 -3.10 11.90 -14.00
C SER A 374 -3.00 13.00 -15.05
N TRP A 375 -4.04 13.11 -15.88
CA TRP A 375 -4.18 14.09 -16.96
C TRP A 375 -5.66 14.45 -17.10
N ILE A 376 -5.94 15.51 -17.89
CA ILE A 376 -7.32 15.89 -18.20
C ILE A 376 -7.57 15.64 -19.68
N GLU A 377 -8.59 14.85 -19.98
CA GLU A 377 -9.12 14.68 -21.34
C GLU A 377 -10.23 15.70 -21.59
N VAL A 378 -10.25 16.26 -22.81
CA VAL A 378 -11.32 17.14 -23.27
C VAL A 378 -12.01 16.49 -24.44
N ASN A 379 -13.25 16.03 -24.22
CA ASN A 379 -14.06 15.35 -25.20
C ASN A 379 -15.07 16.33 -25.80
N GLY A 380 -14.92 16.70 -27.07
CA GLY A 380 -15.80 17.63 -27.78
C GLY A 380 -15.07 18.51 -28.79
N SER A 381 -15.79 19.38 -29.46
CA SER A 381 -15.31 20.17 -30.61
C SER A 381 -14.74 21.54 -30.26
N ALA A 382 -14.08 21.71 -29.08
CA ALA A 382 -13.64 23.03 -28.66
C ALA A 382 -12.18 23.37 -29.00
N PRO A 383 -11.86 24.67 -29.10
CA PRO A 383 -10.47 25.14 -29.09
C PRO A 383 -9.89 25.00 -27.68
N ALA A 384 -9.54 23.77 -27.30
CA ALA A 384 -9.03 23.44 -25.97
C ALA A 384 -7.71 24.14 -25.61
N LYS A 385 -7.03 24.78 -26.57
CA LYS A 385 -5.81 25.59 -26.35
C LYS A 385 -5.99 26.80 -25.41
N ALA A 386 -7.21 27.19 -25.10
CA ALA A 386 -7.52 28.42 -24.39
C ALA A 386 -7.93 28.18 -22.91
N LEU A 387 -7.97 26.94 -22.44
CA LEU A 387 -8.34 26.68 -21.05
C LEU A 387 -7.21 27.05 -20.09
N SER A 388 -7.57 27.81 -19.04
CA SER A 388 -6.69 28.16 -17.94
C SER A 388 -6.93 27.21 -16.76
N ILE A 389 -5.88 26.93 -15.99
CA ILE A 389 -5.93 26.05 -14.83
C ILE A 389 -5.81 26.88 -13.55
N PHE A 390 -6.75 26.74 -12.64
CA PHE A 390 -6.79 27.46 -11.37
C PHE A 390 -6.74 26.47 -10.20
N VAL A 391 -5.95 26.80 -9.21
CA VAL A 391 -6.01 26.15 -7.89
C VAL A 391 -6.56 27.19 -6.93
N ASP A 392 -7.73 26.91 -6.36
CA ASP A 392 -8.58 27.87 -5.71
C ASP A 392 -8.84 29.06 -6.68
N ASP A 393 -8.36 30.24 -6.40
CA ASP A 393 -8.49 31.39 -7.30
C ASP A 393 -7.15 31.86 -7.91
N GLU A 394 -6.08 31.09 -7.69
CA GLU A 394 -4.74 31.38 -8.24
C GLU A 394 -4.58 30.76 -9.64
N ASP A 395 -4.23 31.55 -10.65
CA ASP A 395 -3.89 31.06 -11.99
C ASP A 395 -2.52 30.35 -11.96
N VAL A 396 -2.57 29.04 -12.12
CA VAL A 396 -1.37 28.19 -12.21
C VAL A 396 -1.06 27.78 -13.65
N THR A 397 -1.77 28.38 -14.59
CA THR A 397 -1.63 28.13 -16.04
C THR A 397 -0.38 28.77 -16.58
N ARG A 398 0.76 28.41 -16.31
CA ARG A 398 1.94 28.87 -17.06
C ARG A 398 2.02 28.11 -18.38
N THR A 399 1.06 28.31 -19.27
CA THR A 399 0.88 27.56 -20.50
C THR A 399 1.97 27.89 -21.49
N VAL A 400 2.69 26.88 -21.94
CA VAL A 400 3.39 26.89 -23.22
C VAL A 400 2.50 26.18 -24.21
N THR A 401 1.98 26.90 -25.16
CA THR A 401 1.18 26.36 -26.25
C THR A 401 2.03 25.44 -27.12
N GLY A 402 1.64 24.19 -27.21
CA GLY A 402 2.12 23.22 -28.21
C GLY A 402 3.45 22.54 -27.87
N ILE A 403 3.37 21.28 -27.42
CA ILE A 403 4.52 20.38 -27.55
C ILE A 403 4.58 19.89 -29.01
N GLU A 404 5.34 20.60 -29.83
CA GLU A 404 5.95 19.96 -30.99
C GLU A 404 7.15 19.18 -30.45
N GLY A 405 7.01 17.85 -30.37
CA GLY A 405 8.10 16.91 -30.20
C GLY A 405 8.88 16.96 -28.88
N ILE A 406 8.46 16.18 -27.85
CA ILE A 406 9.43 15.64 -26.91
C ILE A 406 9.99 14.36 -27.53
N GLY A 407 10.95 14.52 -28.40
CA GLY A 407 11.78 13.48 -28.92
C GLY A 407 13.03 14.12 -29.47
N VAL A 408 14.15 13.83 -28.82
CA VAL A 408 15.54 14.14 -29.20
C VAL A 408 15.95 15.60 -29.13
N ALA A 409 17.16 15.84 -28.62
CA ALA A 409 17.85 17.09 -28.50
C ALA A 409 17.55 18.02 -29.70
N ALA A 410 16.76 19.05 -29.45
CA ALA A 410 16.47 20.02 -30.49
C ALA A 410 17.57 21.05 -30.52
N ASP A 411 18.19 21.08 -31.68
CA ASP A 411 18.86 22.22 -32.24
C ASP A 411 18.20 23.54 -31.82
N ARG A 412 18.97 24.44 -31.23
CA ARG A 412 18.51 25.78 -30.85
C ARG A 412 18.45 26.67 -32.08
N ASN A 413 17.43 26.44 -32.91
CA ASN A 413 17.05 27.45 -33.90
C ASN A 413 15.93 28.29 -33.30
N ALA A 414 16.29 29.49 -32.92
CA ALA A 414 15.48 30.51 -32.29
C ALA A 414 14.13 30.70 -33.01
N VAL A 415 13.04 30.57 -32.27
CA VAL A 415 11.74 31.11 -32.68
C VAL A 415 11.95 32.63 -32.82
N LYS A 416 11.92 33.08 -34.06
CA LYS A 416 12.02 34.52 -34.38
C LYS A 416 10.78 35.20 -33.82
N THR A 417 10.92 35.93 -32.72
CA THR A 417 9.82 36.71 -32.14
C THR A 417 9.89 38.12 -32.70
N PRO A 418 8.98 38.49 -33.59
CA PRO A 418 9.04 39.81 -34.23
C PRO A 418 8.79 40.92 -33.21
N VAL A 419 9.51 42.03 -33.40
CA VAL A 419 9.40 43.24 -32.58
C VAL A 419 8.58 44.29 -33.35
N TYR A 420 7.60 44.87 -32.66
CA TYR A 420 6.74 45.91 -33.22
C TYR A 420 6.91 47.22 -32.46
N ASN A 421 6.74 48.36 -33.15
CA ASN A 421 6.61 49.66 -32.51
C ASN A 421 5.17 49.84 -31.96
N LEU A 422 4.91 50.93 -31.26
CA LEU A 422 3.58 51.24 -30.69
C LEU A 422 2.49 51.46 -31.73
N GLN A 423 2.84 51.70 -32.98
CA GLN A 423 1.92 51.81 -34.14
C GLN A 423 1.62 50.44 -34.75
N GLY A 424 2.17 49.34 -34.22
CA GLY A 424 1.95 47.99 -34.72
C GLY A 424 2.77 47.62 -35.97
N GLN A 425 3.74 48.46 -36.37
CA GLN A 425 4.64 48.15 -37.47
C GLN A 425 5.78 47.25 -36.96
N LYS A 426 6.12 46.19 -37.71
CA LYS A 426 7.24 45.30 -37.42
C LYS A 426 8.56 46.03 -37.66
N VAL A 427 9.39 46.18 -36.63
CA VAL A 427 10.67 46.91 -36.64
C VAL A 427 11.89 46.01 -36.53
N ALA A 428 11.70 44.74 -36.12
CA ALA A 428 12.75 43.72 -36.15
C ALA A 428 12.15 42.32 -36.32
N GLU A 429 12.93 41.42 -36.93
CA GLU A 429 12.51 40.03 -37.20
C GLU A 429 12.53 39.16 -35.96
N ASN A 430 13.35 39.48 -34.97
CA ASN A 430 13.42 38.77 -33.73
C ASN A 430 13.84 39.66 -32.55
N ASP A 431 13.53 39.22 -31.33
CA ASP A 431 13.81 39.94 -30.09
C ASP A 431 15.30 40.08 -29.74
N SER A 432 16.17 39.28 -30.35
CA SER A 432 17.64 39.43 -30.18
C SER A 432 18.16 40.72 -30.78
N GLN A 433 17.38 41.37 -31.68
CA GLN A 433 17.68 42.62 -32.32
C GLN A 433 17.22 43.86 -31.52
N LEU A 434 16.57 43.66 -30.37
CA LEU A 434 16.07 44.76 -29.52
C LEU A 434 17.16 45.77 -29.18
N ASN A 435 18.36 45.30 -28.87
CA ASN A 435 19.50 46.17 -28.50
C ASN A 435 20.07 46.96 -29.65
N THR A 436 19.65 46.72 -30.89
CA THR A 436 20.05 47.46 -32.08
C THR A 436 19.02 48.54 -32.48
N LEU A 437 17.87 48.54 -31.82
CA LEU A 437 16.81 49.51 -32.08
C LEU A 437 17.05 50.79 -31.30
N PRO A 438 16.57 51.94 -31.82
CA PRO A 438 16.62 53.20 -31.08
C PRO A 438 15.95 53.10 -29.72
N ALA A 439 16.39 53.95 -28.77
CA ALA A 439 15.74 54.03 -27.46
C ALA A 439 14.24 54.32 -27.63
N GLY A 440 13.41 53.49 -27.00
CA GLY A 440 11.97 53.58 -27.17
C GLY A 440 11.18 52.41 -26.57
N VAL A 441 9.87 52.43 -26.77
CA VAL A 441 8.96 51.36 -26.31
C VAL A 441 8.56 50.51 -27.48
N TYR A 442 8.77 49.21 -27.32
CA TYR A 442 8.45 48.19 -28.35
C TYR A 442 7.52 47.12 -27.79
N ILE A 443 6.85 46.43 -28.69
CA ILE A 443 5.99 45.29 -28.35
C ILE A 443 6.68 44.01 -28.83
N VAL A 444 6.97 43.13 -27.90
CA VAL A 444 7.55 41.80 -28.12
C VAL A 444 6.65 40.78 -27.43
N ASN A 445 6.14 39.83 -28.17
CA ASN A 445 5.27 38.79 -27.64
C ASN A 445 4.10 39.36 -26.79
N ASN A 446 3.44 40.41 -27.32
CA ASN A 446 2.34 41.15 -26.67
C ASN A 446 2.74 41.87 -25.34
N LYS A 447 4.01 42.05 -25.07
CA LYS A 447 4.51 42.80 -23.90
C LYS A 447 5.27 44.05 -24.32
N LYS A 448 5.09 45.11 -23.55
CA LYS A 448 5.90 46.35 -23.71
C LYS A 448 7.30 46.10 -23.17
N VAL A 449 8.30 46.36 -24.00
CA VAL A 449 9.74 46.30 -23.66
C VAL A 449 10.34 47.66 -23.88
N PHE A 450 11.12 48.16 -22.93
CA PHE A 450 11.82 49.43 -23.03
C PHE A 450 13.26 49.17 -23.47
N VAL A 451 13.66 49.79 -24.57
CA VAL A 451 15.05 49.86 -25.02
C VAL A 451 15.59 51.23 -24.58
N LYS A 452 16.70 51.22 -23.85
CA LYS A 452 17.36 52.44 -23.31
C LYS A 452 18.39 52.98 -24.29
#